data_a06696a229751edd4dec7cd2a4160cec
#
_entry.id   a06696a229751edd4dec7cd2a4160cec
#
_cell.length_a   1.000
_cell.length_b   1.000
_cell.length_c   1.000
_cell.angle_alpha   90.00
_cell.angle_beta   90.00
_cell.angle_gamma   90.00
#
_symmetry.space_group_name_H-M   'P 1'
#
loop_
_entity.id
_entity.type
_entity.pdbx_description
1 polymer ?
#
loop_
_entity_poly.entity_id
_entity_poly.type
_entity_poly.pdbx_seq_one_letter_code
_entity_poly.pdbx_strand_id
1 'polypeptide(L)'
;MKAEGARRRDVTVADVAKAAQVSKAQAARALGNYGAVSEDVRERVLAAAEALAYRPNELARSMNTGKSHTIGVVVGDIENPHFGLATRGITDTAKKAGYNVILVNTDEDRAAEVDAVRVLLDKRVDGLIVAPASSVDTGHLQEVHRSGRPLVFIDRTAGDMPVETMAVDMARISREATQYLLDAGHRRIAFISTLTTDAPYTAGMALGSSQIADRIEGMREAYLDSGLDFPEDLVRLNAGDEDSIRSITREVLRGPDRATAVVASDGLIALSVVEAIQELGLSFPGDVSFLMYDDFAWTRLTSPPLTVIAQPVYNMGVAAAKALIRQMEGLPSAAPAQFTATLVRRGSVGPCPERSANEPELEAVDR
;
A
#
# COMPACT_ATOMS: atom_id res chain seq x y z
N MET A 1 -11.44 44.50 27.14
CA MET A 1 -12.06 43.39 27.92
C MET A 1 -11.82 42.10 27.13
N LYS A 2 -10.86 41.29 27.61
CA LYS A 2 -10.56 39.98 27.03
C LYS A 2 -11.53 38.98 27.67
N ALA A 3 -12.40 38.37 26.85
CA ALA A 3 -13.18 37.25 27.29
C ALA A 3 -12.24 36.02 27.36
N GLU A 4 -11.81 35.69 28.58
CA GLU A 4 -11.19 34.40 28.88
C GLU A 4 -12.23 33.30 28.65
N GLY A 5 -12.04 32.55 27.56
CA GLY A 5 -12.78 31.34 27.29
C GLY A 5 -12.43 30.29 28.35
N ALA A 6 -13.24 30.17 29.38
CA ALA A 6 -13.14 29.08 30.34
C ALA A 6 -13.19 27.74 29.60
N ARG A 7 -12.07 27.00 29.57
CA ARG A 7 -12.06 25.61 29.10
C ARG A 7 -13.15 24.85 29.86
N ARG A 8 -14.19 24.42 29.17
CA ARG A 8 -15.19 23.51 29.73
C ARG A 8 -14.45 22.30 30.29
N ARG A 9 -14.56 22.09 31.59
CA ARG A 9 -14.01 20.91 32.27
C ARG A 9 -14.71 19.69 31.71
N ASP A 10 -13.94 18.73 31.19
CA ASP A 10 -14.48 17.48 30.69
C ASP A 10 -15.21 16.73 31.81
N VAL A 11 -16.39 16.19 31.47
CA VAL A 11 -17.17 15.37 32.39
C VAL A 11 -16.38 14.09 32.71
N THR A 12 -16.30 13.76 33.99
CA THR A 12 -15.53 12.60 34.48
C THR A 12 -16.45 11.46 34.91
N VAL A 13 -15.87 10.23 35.07
CA VAL A 13 -16.60 9.09 35.68
C VAL A 13 -17.18 9.45 37.06
N ALA A 14 -16.52 10.33 37.81
CA ALA A 14 -17.04 10.77 39.12
C ALA A 14 -18.31 11.64 38.99
N ASP A 15 -18.38 12.45 37.95
CA ASP A 15 -19.58 13.28 37.69
C ASP A 15 -20.77 12.39 37.27
N VAL A 16 -20.52 11.37 36.42
CA VAL A 16 -21.53 10.36 36.05
C VAL A 16 -21.98 9.55 37.27
N ALA A 17 -21.05 9.10 38.11
CA ALA A 17 -21.34 8.35 39.32
C ALA A 17 -22.26 9.16 40.27
N LYS A 18 -21.95 10.46 40.43
CA LYS A 18 -22.76 11.39 41.23
C LYS A 18 -24.16 11.57 40.66
N ALA A 19 -24.28 11.78 39.35
CA ALA A 19 -25.57 11.92 38.67
C ALA A 19 -26.42 10.63 38.74
N ALA A 20 -25.81 9.47 38.60
CA ALA A 20 -26.45 8.14 38.67
C ALA A 20 -26.70 7.68 40.11
N GLN A 21 -26.23 8.42 41.13
CA GLN A 21 -26.33 8.07 42.57
C GLN A 21 -25.71 6.69 42.88
N VAL A 22 -24.54 6.41 42.33
CA VAL A 22 -23.78 5.16 42.55
C VAL A 22 -22.34 5.46 42.94
N SER A 23 -21.61 4.46 43.40
CA SER A 23 -20.15 4.62 43.65
C SER A 23 -19.38 4.78 42.33
N LYS A 24 -18.25 5.49 42.38
CA LYS A 24 -17.35 5.63 41.23
C LYS A 24 -16.93 4.27 40.65
N ALA A 25 -16.75 3.26 41.50
CA ALA A 25 -16.41 1.90 41.10
C ALA A 25 -17.56 1.21 40.33
N GLN A 26 -18.83 1.42 40.75
CA GLN A 26 -20.00 0.90 40.04
C GLN A 26 -20.18 1.61 38.69
N ALA A 27 -20.03 2.94 38.65
CA ALA A 27 -20.08 3.71 37.40
C ALA A 27 -18.99 3.25 36.40
N ALA A 28 -17.75 3.09 36.89
CA ALA A 28 -16.65 2.62 36.04
C ALA A 28 -16.91 1.22 35.46
N ARG A 29 -17.46 0.29 36.28
CA ARG A 29 -17.82 -1.06 35.83
C ARG A 29 -18.95 -1.06 34.82
N ALA A 30 -19.98 -0.28 35.06
CA ALA A 30 -21.14 -0.15 34.16
C ALA A 30 -20.72 0.45 32.80
N LEU A 31 -19.95 1.54 32.82
CA LEU A 31 -19.43 2.22 31.61
C LEU A 31 -18.42 1.36 30.83
N GLY A 32 -17.58 0.61 31.54
CA GLY A 32 -16.55 -0.23 30.95
C GLY A 32 -17.04 -1.63 30.54
N ASN A 33 -18.28 -1.97 30.84
CA ASN A 33 -18.88 -3.29 30.59
C ASN A 33 -18.08 -4.46 31.20
N TYR A 34 -17.50 -4.29 32.40
CA TYR A 34 -16.73 -5.31 33.10
C TYR A 34 -17.21 -5.48 34.55
N GLY A 35 -17.04 -6.68 35.08
CA GLY A 35 -17.43 -7.01 36.45
C GLY A 35 -18.97 -7.09 36.69
N ALA A 36 -19.35 -7.49 37.88
CA ALA A 36 -20.75 -7.63 38.24
C ALA A 36 -21.37 -6.25 38.60
N VAL A 37 -22.40 -5.84 37.88
CA VAL A 37 -23.25 -4.68 38.14
C VAL A 37 -24.68 -5.10 37.85
N SER A 38 -25.66 -4.72 38.75
CA SER A 38 -27.06 -4.98 38.48
C SER A 38 -27.57 -4.18 37.29
N GLU A 39 -28.57 -4.70 36.59
CA GLU A 39 -29.14 -4.04 35.39
C GLU A 39 -29.67 -2.64 35.72
N ASP A 40 -30.38 -2.47 36.85
CA ASP A 40 -30.86 -1.16 37.34
C ASP A 40 -29.68 -0.13 37.47
N VAL A 41 -28.55 -0.53 38.05
CA VAL A 41 -27.39 0.34 38.19
C VAL A 41 -26.78 0.65 36.81
N ARG A 42 -26.76 -0.33 35.92
CA ARG A 42 -26.24 -0.14 34.54
C ARG A 42 -27.10 0.90 33.79
N GLU A 43 -28.42 0.74 33.80
CA GLU A 43 -29.35 1.66 33.13
C GLU A 43 -29.22 3.09 33.66
N ARG A 44 -29.19 3.27 34.99
CA ARG A 44 -29.01 4.61 35.60
C ARG A 44 -27.70 5.25 35.22
N VAL A 45 -26.59 4.49 35.18
CA VAL A 45 -25.28 5.00 34.81
C VAL A 45 -25.24 5.37 33.33
N LEU A 46 -25.82 4.57 32.44
CA LEU A 46 -25.86 4.87 31.01
C LEU A 46 -26.72 6.12 30.73
N ALA A 47 -27.87 6.23 31.35
CA ALA A 47 -28.74 7.42 31.24
C ALA A 47 -28.02 8.69 31.75
N ALA A 48 -27.34 8.61 32.89
CA ALA A 48 -26.58 9.73 33.43
C ALA A 48 -25.40 10.12 32.53
N ALA A 49 -24.70 9.15 31.92
CA ALA A 49 -23.61 9.39 30.97
C ALA A 49 -24.11 10.10 29.69
N GLU A 50 -25.25 9.68 29.16
CA GLU A 50 -25.90 10.30 28.02
C GLU A 50 -26.33 11.75 28.33
N ALA A 51 -27.03 11.96 29.45
CA ALA A 51 -27.48 13.29 29.88
C ALA A 51 -26.37 14.29 30.11
N LEU A 52 -25.20 13.82 30.55
CA LEU A 52 -24.00 14.63 30.77
C LEU A 52 -23.10 14.72 29.50
N ALA A 53 -23.46 14.11 28.38
CA ALA A 53 -22.65 13.94 27.19
C ALA A 53 -21.22 13.41 27.55
N TYR A 54 -21.16 12.47 28.51
CA TYR A 54 -19.93 11.89 28.98
C TYR A 54 -19.30 11.07 27.85
N ARG A 55 -18.03 11.34 27.57
CA ARG A 55 -17.20 10.50 26.67
C ARG A 55 -16.20 9.73 27.52
N PRO A 56 -16.16 8.39 27.41
CA PRO A 56 -15.14 7.61 28.07
C PRO A 56 -13.75 8.13 27.73
N ASN A 57 -12.92 8.33 28.75
CA ASN A 57 -11.52 8.67 28.52
C ASN A 57 -10.77 7.40 28.09
N GLU A 58 -10.57 7.25 26.79
CA GLU A 58 -9.86 6.11 26.18
C GLU A 58 -8.46 5.93 26.77
N LEU A 59 -7.76 7.03 27.07
CA LEU A 59 -6.44 6.98 27.73
C LEU A 59 -6.52 6.34 29.12
N ALA A 60 -7.51 6.72 29.93
CA ALA A 60 -7.71 6.12 31.25
C ALA A 60 -8.12 4.64 31.14
N ARG A 61 -8.92 4.28 30.12
CA ARG A 61 -9.31 2.90 29.83
C ARG A 61 -8.10 2.06 29.41
N SER A 62 -7.28 2.57 28.49
CA SER A 62 -6.07 1.88 28.03
C SER A 62 -5.03 1.67 29.12
N MET A 63 -4.91 2.64 30.04
CA MET A 63 -4.03 2.48 31.24
C MET A 63 -4.50 1.35 32.18
N ASN A 64 -5.80 1.14 32.30
CA ASN A 64 -6.37 0.11 33.17
C ASN A 64 -6.39 -1.30 32.51
N THR A 65 -6.60 -1.36 31.21
CA THR A 65 -6.74 -2.63 30.46
C THR A 65 -5.44 -3.06 29.79
N GLY A 66 -4.48 -2.16 29.65
CA GLY A 66 -3.26 -2.37 28.88
C GLY A 66 -3.49 -2.39 27.35
N LYS A 67 -4.74 -2.15 26.88
CA LYS A 67 -5.12 -2.17 25.45
C LYS A 67 -5.71 -0.84 25.02
N SER A 68 -5.26 -0.31 23.89
CA SER A 68 -5.77 0.94 23.31
C SER A 68 -6.93 0.71 22.36
N HIS A 69 -7.18 -0.53 21.94
CA HIS A 69 -8.09 -0.90 20.86
C HIS A 69 -7.82 -0.10 19.59
N THR A 70 -6.54 0.13 19.30
CA THR A 70 -6.09 0.89 18.13
C THR A 70 -4.99 0.14 17.41
N ILE A 71 -5.11 0.04 16.09
CA ILE A 71 -4.13 -0.53 15.17
C ILE A 71 -3.44 0.64 14.45
N GLY A 72 -2.11 0.60 14.38
CA GLY A 72 -1.32 1.47 13.54
C GLY A 72 -1.18 0.88 12.14
N VAL A 73 -1.37 1.69 11.11
CA VAL A 73 -1.17 1.32 9.71
C VAL A 73 -0.22 2.31 9.08
N VAL A 74 0.86 1.81 8.50
CA VAL A 74 1.88 2.61 7.79
C VAL A 74 1.87 2.19 6.34
N VAL A 75 1.62 3.14 5.44
CA VAL A 75 1.58 2.93 3.98
C VAL A 75 2.55 3.87 3.28
N GLY A 76 3.00 3.46 2.10
CA GLY A 76 3.95 4.23 1.31
C GLY A 76 3.32 5.50 0.76
N ASP A 77 2.22 5.37 0.00
CA ASP A 77 1.57 6.50 -0.66
C ASP A 77 0.05 6.34 -0.67
N ILE A 78 -0.65 7.21 0.07
CA ILE A 78 -2.11 7.21 0.16
C ILE A 78 -2.80 7.67 -1.14
N GLU A 79 -2.10 8.39 -2.01
CA GLU A 79 -2.61 8.80 -3.32
C GLU A 79 -2.67 7.61 -4.28
N ASN A 80 -1.82 6.61 -4.07
CA ASN A 80 -1.91 5.36 -4.83
C ASN A 80 -3.14 4.55 -4.38
N PRO A 81 -4.14 4.33 -5.28
CA PRO A 81 -5.37 3.61 -4.93
C PRO A 81 -5.14 2.18 -4.42
N HIS A 82 -3.97 1.59 -4.69
CA HIS A 82 -3.55 0.31 -4.10
C HIS A 82 -3.59 0.37 -2.57
N PHE A 83 -2.90 1.34 -1.97
CA PHE A 83 -2.90 1.49 -0.51
C PHE A 83 -4.25 1.94 0.04
N GLY A 84 -5.03 2.69 -0.75
CA GLY A 84 -6.42 3.04 -0.41
C GLY A 84 -7.31 1.80 -0.27
N LEU A 85 -7.24 0.85 -1.21
CA LEU A 85 -7.96 -0.43 -1.16
C LEU A 85 -7.49 -1.34 -0.01
N ALA A 86 -6.18 -1.43 0.21
CA ALA A 86 -5.61 -2.17 1.35
C ALA A 86 -6.14 -1.61 2.68
N THR A 87 -6.04 -0.30 2.86
CA THR A 87 -6.54 0.41 4.06
C THR A 87 -8.03 0.20 4.24
N ARG A 88 -8.82 0.16 3.17
CA ARG A 88 -10.26 -0.14 3.25
C ARG A 88 -10.49 -1.54 3.80
N GLY A 89 -9.79 -2.56 3.31
CA GLY A 89 -9.88 -3.94 3.82
C GLY A 89 -9.49 -4.04 5.30
N ILE A 90 -8.41 -3.33 5.69
CA ILE A 90 -7.94 -3.25 7.07
C ILE A 90 -9.01 -2.61 7.97
N THR A 91 -9.52 -1.43 7.60
CA THR A 91 -10.46 -0.66 8.43
C THR A 91 -11.80 -1.34 8.57
N ASP A 92 -12.35 -1.96 7.51
CA ASP A 92 -13.59 -2.72 7.55
C ASP A 92 -13.48 -3.92 8.52
N THR A 93 -12.32 -4.57 8.56
CA THR A 93 -12.04 -5.72 9.44
C THR A 93 -11.79 -5.27 10.87
N ALA A 94 -10.96 -4.26 11.10
CA ALA A 94 -10.66 -3.70 12.40
C ALA A 94 -11.94 -3.21 13.10
N LYS A 95 -12.78 -2.46 12.38
CA LYS A 95 -14.06 -1.96 12.88
C LYS A 95 -14.99 -3.08 13.38
N LYS A 96 -15.09 -4.19 12.63
CA LYS A 96 -15.92 -5.36 13.03
C LYS A 96 -15.41 -6.01 14.31
N ALA A 97 -14.10 -5.94 14.56
CA ALA A 97 -13.45 -6.47 15.76
C ALA A 97 -13.34 -5.43 16.91
N GLY A 98 -13.89 -4.23 16.74
CA GLY A 98 -13.89 -3.19 17.78
C GLY A 98 -12.57 -2.42 17.91
N TYR A 99 -11.76 -2.40 16.86
CA TYR A 99 -10.51 -1.62 16.78
C TYR A 99 -10.68 -0.36 15.95
N ASN A 100 -10.03 0.72 16.39
CA ASN A 100 -9.78 1.91 15.60
C ASN A 100 -8.50 1.75 14.78
N VAL A 101 -8.35 2.54 13.71
CA VAL A 101 -7.14 2.57 12.87
C VAL A 101 -6.56 3.98 12.88
N ILE A 102 -5.26 4.08 13.09
CA ILE A 102 -4.46 5.28 12.83
C ILE A 102 -3.60 4.98 11.61
N LEU A 103 -3.85 5.72 10.53
CA LEU A 103 -3.10 5.62 9.28
C LEU A 103 -2.03 6.70 9.25
N VAL A 104 -0.81 6.34 8.84
CA VAL A 104 0.30 7.25 8.59
C VAL A 104 0.84 6.99 7.18
N ASN A 105 0.98 8.06 6.41
CA ASN A 105 1.61 8.07 5.09
C ASN A 105 3.10 8.39 5.21
N THR A 106 3.94 7.77 4.40
CA THR A 106 5.40 7.93 4.46
C THR A 106 6.03 8.45 3.18
N ASP A 107 5.27 8.62 2.11
CA ASP A 107 5.73 9.01 0.78
C ASP A 107 6.90 8.14 0.27
N GLU A 108 6.84 6.83 0.58
CA GLU A 108 7.91 5.86 0.30
C GLU A 108 9.27 6.22 0.94
N ASP A 109 9.29 7.20 1.84
CA ASP A 109 10.49 7.64 2.55
C ASP A 109 10.74 6.80 3.81
N ARG A 110 11.91 6.21 3.87
CA ARG A 110 12.33 5.36 4.99
C ARG A 110 12.45 6.14 6.31
N ALA A 111 12.91 7.39 6.28
CA ALA A 111 13.04 8.18 7.51
C ALA A 111 11.67 8.57 8.07
N ALA A 112 10.71 8.89 7.17
CA ALA A 112 9.32 9.11 7.54
C ALA A 112 8.68 7.83 8.11
N GLU A 113 9.01 6.62 7.58
CA GLU A 113 8.54 5.36 8.15
C GLU A 113 9.04 5.13 9.58
N VAL A 114 10.32 5.39 9.85
CA VAL A 114 10.89 5.30 11.21
C VAL A 114 10.15 6.20 12.17
N ASP A 115 9.90 7.46 11.78
CA ASP A 115 9.15 8.41 12.59
C ASP A 115 7.69 7.99 12.77
N ALA A 116 7.04 7.51 11.73
CA ALA A 116 5.67 6.99 11.76
C ALA A 116 5.53 5.83 12.78
N VAL A 117 6.42 4.86 12.69
CA VAL A 117 6.46 3.71 13.62
C VAL A 117 6.66 4.21 15.06
N ARG A 118 7.61 5.11 15.30
CA ARG A 118 7.85 5.70 16.64
C ARG A 118 6.61 6.40 17.17
N VAL A 119 5.96 7.25 16.37
CA VAL A 119 4.75 7.98 16.77
C VAL A 119 3.62 7.01 17.13
N LEU A 120 3.42 5.95 16.35
CA LEU A 120 2.38 4.94 16.63
C LEU A 120 2.68 4.17 17.92
N LEU A 121 3.95 3.84 18.19
CA LEU A 121 4.37 3.22 19.43
C LEU A 121 4.14 4.14 20.64
N ASP A 122 4.44 5.44 20.52
CA ASP A 122 4.19 6.45 21.55
C ASP A 122 2.68 6.64 21.81
N LYS A 123 1.84 6.48 20.77
CA LYS A 123 0.37 6.42 20.87
C LYS A 123 -0.13 5.11 21.47
N ARG A 124 0.75 4.14 21.76
CA ARG A 124 0.44 2.85 22.35
C ARG A 124 -0.56 2.03 21.53
N VAL A 125 -0.42 2.04 20.20
CA VAL A 125 -1.21 1.14 19.37
C VAL A 125 -0.97 -0.32 19.78
N ASP A 126 -1.98 -1.18 19.69
CA ASP A 126 -1.89 -2.57 20.14
C ASP A 126 -1.09 -3.44 19.16
N GLY A 127 -0.99 -3.02 17.90
CA GLY A 127 -0.21 -3.68 16.85
C GLY A 127 -0.06 -2.81 15.61
N LEU A 128 0.80 -3.24 14.69
CA LEU A 128 1.16 -2.50 13.49
C LEU A 128 0.94 -3.35 12.23
N ILE A 129 0.38 -2.73 11.19
CA ILE A 129 0.44 -3.21 9.81
C ILE A 129 1.30 -2.22 9.03
N VAL A 130 2.35 -2.70 8.37
CA VAL A 130 3.31 -1.85 7.67
C VAL A 130 3.49 -2.35 6.24
N ALA A 131 3.46 -1.44 5.27
CA ALA A 131 4.02 -1.65 3.94
C ALA A 131 5.45 -1.09 3.95
N PRO A 132 6.50 -1.93 4.10
CA PRO A 132 7.86 -1.43 4.34
C PRO A 132 8.37 -0.55 3.20
N ALA A 133 8.89 0.62 3.53
CA ALA A 133 9.51 1.53 2.56
C ALA A 133 10.86 0.99 2.07
N SER A 134 11.53 0.14 2.87
CA SER A 134 12.78 -0.50 2.49
C SER A 134 12.78 -1.99 2.85
N SER A 135 13.25 -2.83 1.92
CA SER A 135 13.53 -4.25 2.18
C SER A 135 14.95 -4.49 2.73
N VAL A 136 15.83 -3.50 2.67
CA VAL A 136 17.27 -3.61 3.04
C VAL A 136 17.54 -2.97 4.39
N ASP A 137 17.03 -1.75 4.62
CA ASP A 137 17.24 -1.01 5.87
C ASP A 137 15.99 -1.11 6.77
N THR A 138 15.93 -2.19 7.53
CA THR A 138 14.76 -2.64 8.31
C THR A 138 14.95 -2.56 9.82
N GLY A 139 16.01 -1.91 10.31
CA GLY A 139 16.43 -1.93 11.71
C GLY A 139 15.32 -1.57 12.71
N HIS A 140 14.53 -0.55 12.41
CA HIS A 140 13.40 -0.10 13.24
C HIS A 140 12.27 -1.14 13.31
N LEU A 141 11.97 -1.82 12.20
CA LEU A 141 10.96 -2.90 12.16
C LEU A 141 11.44 -4.14 12.91
N GLN A 142 12.74 -4.46 12.82
CA GLN A 142 13.36 -5.53 13.61
C GLN A 142 13.25 -5.26 15.11
N GLU A 143 13.39 -4.00 15.53
CA GLU A 143 13.22 -3.60 16.93
C GLU A 143 11.78 -3.81 17.41
N VAL A 144 10.79 -3.41 16.60
CA VAL A 144 9.37 -3.68 16.87
C VAL A 144 9.14 -5.18 17.03
N HIS A 145 9.60 -5.99 16.09
CA HIS A 145 9.46 -7.45 16.14
C HIS A 145 10.11 -8.05 17.37
N ARG A 146 11.37 -7.68 17.68
CA ARG A 146 12.10 -8.15 18.87
C ARG A 146 11.44 -7.75 20.19
N SER A 147 10.70 -6.66 20.22
CA SER A 147 9.93 -6.24 21.41
C SER A 147 8.70 -7.13 21.67
N GLY A 148 8.38 -8.06 20.78
CA GLY A 148 7.20 -8.92 20.86
C GLY A 148 5.88 -8.21 20.52
N ARG A 149 5.94 -7.02 19.96
CA ARG A 149 4.74 -6.29 19.54
C ARG A 149 4.16 -6.93 18.27
N PRO A 150 2.83 -7.13 18.23
CA PRO A 150 2.15 -7.63 17.03
C PRO A 150 2.48 -6.79 15.79
N LEU A 151 2.99 -7.45 14.74
CA LEU A 151 3.43 -6.84 13.51
C LEU A 151 3.08 -7.73 12.32
N VAL A 152 2.51 -7.13 11.28
CA VAL A 152 2.18 -7.78 10.01
C VAL A 152 2.66 -6.87 8.88
N PHE A 153 3.24 -7.45 7.84
CA PHE A 153 3.56 -6.71 6.62
C PHE A 153 2.46 -6.89 5.57
N ILE A 154 2.30 -5.89 4.74
CA ILE A 154 1.42 -5.92 3.58
C ILE A 154 2.17 -5.44 2.35
N ASP A 155 1.87 -6.05 1.20
CA ASP A 155 2.44 -5.74 -0.11
C ASP A 155 3.92 -6.13 -0.24
N ARG A 156 4.76 -5.80 0.73
CA ARG A 156 6.23 -5.93 0.67
C ARG A 156 6.78 -6.69 1.86
N THR A 157 7.97 -7.26 1.69
CA THR A 157 8.76 -7.84 2.77
C THR A 157 9.83 -6.86 3.27
N ALA A 158 10.27 -7.05 4.50
CA ALA A 158 11.39 -6.31 5.09
C ALA A 158 12.55 -7.29 5.35
N GLY A 159 13.36 -7.54 4.32
CA GLY A 159 14.42 -8.55 4.36
C GLY A 159 13.87 -9.94 4.72
N ASP A 160 14.70 -10.73 5.43
CA ASP A 160 14.36 -12.09 5.86
C ASP A 160 13.64 -12.13 7.23
N MET A 161 12.95 -11.05 7.60
CA MET A 161 12.23 -11.00 8.88
C MET A 161 11.10 -12.04 8.91
N PRO A 162 11.00 -12.85 9.99
CA PRO A 162 9.94 -13.85 10.13
C PRO A 162 8.62 -13.20 10.57
N VAL A 163 8.14 -12.22 9.79
CA VAL A 163 6.89 -11.49 10.01
C VAL A 163 5.87 -11.95 8.97
N GLU A 164 4.66 -12.22 9.44
CA GLU A 164 3.55 -12.64 8.58
C GLU A 164 3.28 -11.54 7.55
N THR A 165 3.39 -11.86 6.25
CA THR A 165 3.29 -10.89 5.15
C THR A 165 2.14 -11.25 4.22
N MET A 166 1.29 -10.27 3.91
CA MET A 166 0.22 -10.39 2.94
C MET A 166 0.68 -9.81 1.60
N ALA A 167 1.19 -10.66 0.74
CA ALA A 167 1.71 -10.29 -0.58
C ALA A 167 1.30 -11.33 -1.63
N VAL A 168 1.41 -10.95 -2.90
CA VAL A 168 1.29 -11.86 -4.05
C VAL A 168 2.67 -12.33 -4.50
N ASP A 169 2.73 -13.45 -5.21
CA ASP A 169 3.94 -13.86 -5.92
C ASP A 169 4.13 -12.96 -7.14
N MET A 170 4.89 -11.87 -6.91
CA MET A 170 5.06 -10.81 -7.90
C MET A 170 5.99 -11.23 -9.04
N ALA A 171 7.04 -11.99 -8.74
CA ALA A 171 7.96 -12.49 -9.78
C ALA A 171 7.21 -13.40 -10.77
N ARG A 172 6.40 -14.34 -10.28
CA ARG A 172 5.60 -15.22 -11.12
C ARG A 172 4.67 -14.46 -12.07
N ILE A 173 3.89 -13.50 -11.55
CA ILE A 173 2.92 -12.78 -12.40
C ILE A 173 3.62 -11.82 -13.37
N SER A 174 4.75 -11.24 -12.99
CA SER A 174 5.56 -10.39 -13.86
C SER A 174 6.18 -11.20 -15.00
N ARG A 175 6.65 -12.43 -14.71
CA ARG A 175 7.12 -13.37 -15.73
C ARG A 175 5.99 -13.73 -16.70
N GLU A 176 4.79 -14.06 -16.21
CA GLU A 176 3.62 -14.34 -17.05
C GLU A 176 3.25 -13.15 -17.96
N ALA A 177 3.22 -11.94 -17.40
CA ALA A 177 2.88 -10.73 -18.14
C ALA A 177 3.95 -10.37 -19.19
N THR A 178 5.23 -10.56 -18.86
CA THR A 178 6.33 -10.33 -19.80
C THR A 178 6.33 -11.37 -20.90
N GLN A 179 6.09 -12.65 -20.57
CA GLN A 179 5.94 -13.71 -21.58
C GLN A 179 4.84 -13.38 -22.58
N TYR A 180 3.70 -12.85 -22.10
CA TYR A 180 2.61 -12.42 -22.98
C TYR A 180 3.05 -11.33 -23.97
N LEU A 181 3.90 -10.37 -23.56
CA LEU A 181 4.46 -9.37 -24.45
C LEU A 181 5.49 -9.98 -25.43
N LEU A 182 6.34 -10.91 -24.95
CA LEU A 182 7.30 -11.61 -25.79
C LEU A 182 6.61 -12.48 -26.86
N ASP A 183 5.51 -13.15 -26.51
CA ASP A 183 4.68 -13.95 -27.42
C ASP A 183 4.01 -13.07 -28.50
N ALA A 184 3.71 -11.80 -28.18
CA ALA A 184 3.21 -10.81 -29.13
C ALA A 184 4.33 -10.26 -30.05
N GLY A 185 5.58 -10.70 -29.89
CA GLY A 185 6.73 -10.33 -30.72
C GLY A 185 7.59 -9.20 -30.17
N HIS A 186 7.23 -8.59 -29.05
CA HIS A 186 8.04 -7.54 -28.44
C HIS A 186 9.38 -8.10 -27.95
N ARG A 187 10.46 -7.32 -28.11
CA ARG A 187 11.81 -7.66 -27.64
C ARG A 187 12.44 -6.53 -26.83
N ARG A 188 11.97 -5.32 -27.05
CA ARG A 188 12.37 -4.13 -26.30
C ARG A 188 11.18 -3.64 -25.48
N ILE A 189 11.13 -4.06 -24.22
CA ILE A 189 10.05 -3.78 -23.27
C ILE A 189 10.63 -2.86 -22.20
N ALA A 190 10.14 -1.62 -22.10
CA ALA A 190 10.55 -0.70 -21.06
C ALA A 190 9.75 -0.98 -19.76
N PHE A 191 10.44 -0.89 -18.63
CA PHE A 191 9.85 -0.89 -17.30
C PHE A 191 10.10 0.47 -16.63
N ILE A 192 9.07 1.16 -16.18
CA ILE A 192 9.18 2.51 -15.58
C ILE A 192 8.70 2.45 -14.13
N SER A 193 9.53 2.96 -13.19
CA SER A 193 9.27 2.96 -11.75
C SER A 193 9.81 4.21 -11.06
N THR A 194 9.12 4.65 -9.99
CA THR A 194 9.55 5.75 -9.10
C THR A 194 10.64 5.34 -8.12
N LEU A 195 10.99 4.04 -8.02
CA LEU A 195 12.02 3.59 -7.09
C LEU A 195 13.32 4.37 -7.28
N THR A 196 13.77 5.05 -6.22
CA THR A 196 15.01 5.82 -6.24
C THR A 196 16.23 4.93 -6.09
N THR A 197 17.23 5.13 -6.96
CA THR A 197 18.52 4.43 -6.94
C THR A 197 19.65 5.40 -7.28
N ASP A 198 20.85 5.13 -6.77
CA ASP A 198 22.02 5.98 -6.99
C ASP A 198 22.66 5.81 -8.39
N ALA A 199 22.30 4.75 -9.10
CA ALA A 199 22.83 4.41 -10.41
C ALA A 199 21.73 3.79 -11.30
N PRO A 200 21.94 3.79 -12.64
CA PRO A 200 21.08 3.02 -13.54
C PRO A 200 21.01 1.54 -13.15
N TYR A 201 19.89 0.91 -13.46
CA TYR A 201 19.72 -0.51 -13.16
C TYR A 201 20.76 -1.38 -13.87
N THR A 202 21.29 -2.35 -13.14
CA THR A 202 22.09 -3.45 -13.66
C THR A 202 21.68 -4.75 -12.98
N ALA A 203 21.79 -5.88 -13.69
CA ALA A 203 21.43 -7.17 -13.14
C ALA A 203 22.19 -7.49 -11.84
N GLY A 204 21.47 -7.97 -10.83
CA GLY A 204 22.03 -8.26 -9.52
C GLY A 204 22.16 -7.05 -8.58
N MET A 205 21.77 -5.85 -9.02
CA MET A 205 21.69 -4.68 -8.14
C MET A 205 20.69 -4.91 -7.01
N ALA A 206 21.10 -4.62 -5.78
CA ALA A 206 20.19 -4.65 -4.64
C ALA A 206 19.22 -3.47 -4.73
N LEU A 207 17.92 -3.77 -4.78
CA LEU A 207 16.85 -2.77 -4.83
C LEU A 207 16.21 -2.61 -3.46
N GLY A 208 15.91 -1.37 -3.09
CA GLY A 208 15.28 -1.04 -1.82
C GLY A 208 13.85 -1.54 -1.66
N SER A 209 13.15 -1.85 -2.76
CA SER A 209 11.79 -2.37 -2.77
C SER A 209 11.75 -3.82 -3.23
N SER A 210 11.25 -4.73 -2.38
CA SER A 210 11.09 -6.15 -2.75
C SER A 210 10.11 -6.31 -3.92
N GLN A 211 9.05 -5.52 -3.98
CA GLN A 211 8.06 -5.56 -5.06
C GLN A 211 8.67 -5.21 -6.41
N ILE A 212 9.49 -4.14 -6.46
CA ILE A 212 10.14 -3.74 -7.72
C ILE A 212 11.22 -4.76 -8.11
N ALA A 213 11.97 -5.29 -7.12
CA ALA A 213 12.94 -6.35 -7.37
C ALA A 213 12.27 -7.59 -7.99
N ASP A 214 11.17 -8.06 -7.42
CA ASP A 214 10.42 -9.22 -7.90
C ASP A 214 9.82 -8.98 -9.29
N ARG A 215 9.34 -7.75 -9.58
CA ARG A 215 8.82 -7.39 -10.91
C ARG A 215 9.91 -7.49 -11.96
N ILE A 216 11.06 -6.91 -11.71
CA ILE A 216 12.20 -6.93 -12.64
C ILE A 216 12.75 -8.35 -12.78
N GLU A 217 12.84 -9.11 -11.68
CA GLU A 217 13.31 -10.49 -11.73
C GLU A 217 12.37 -11.37 -12.57
N GLY A 218 11.05 -11.26 -12.37
CA GLY A 218 10.09 -11.99 -13.21
C GLY A 218 10.19 -11.61 -14.70
N MET A 219 10.42 -10.31 -15.00
CA MET A 219 10.68 -9.89 -16.38
C MET A 219 11.94 -10.54 -16.93
N ARG A 220 13.06 -10.51 -16.17
CA ARG A 220 14.34 -11.10 -16.56
C ARG A 220 14.22 -12.61 -16.82
N GLU A 221 13.51 -13.33 -15.94
CA GLU A 221 13.24 -14.76 -16.12
C GLU A 221 12.51 -15.06 -17.43
N ALA A 222 11.47 -14.27 -17.79
CA ALA A 222 10.74 -14.46 -19.04
C ALA A 222 11.63 -14.30 -20.28
N TYR A 223 12.55 -13.34 -20.27
CA TYR A 223 13.54 -13.18 -21.33
C TYR A 223 14.50 -14.37 -21.42
N LEU A 224 15.04 -14.82 -20.28
CA LEU A 224 15.94 -15.98 -20.22
C LEU A 224 15.26 -17.26 -20.73
N ASP A 225 14.03 -17.52 -20.31
CA ASP A 225 13.23 -18.67 -20.77
C ASP A 225 12.96 -18.64 -22.27
N SER A 226 12.89 -17.43 -22.84
CA SER A 226 12.72 -17.22 -24.28
C SER A 226 14.04 -17.24 -25.06
N GLY A 227 15.19 -17.43 -24.39
CA GLY A 227 16.53 -17.39 -25.00
C GLY A 227 16.94 -16.00 -25.49
N LEU A 228 16.45 -14.95 -24.84
CA LEU A 228 16.68 -13.55 -25.21
C LEU A 228 17.49 -12.82 -24.14
N ASP A 229 18.24 -11.82 -24.56
CA ASP A 229 18.93 -10.90 -23.65
C ASP A 229 17.93 -9.91 -23.05
N PHE A 230 18.01 -9.71 -21.73
CA PHE A 230 17.17 -8.77 -21.02
C PHE A 230 17.67 -7.34 -21.26
N PRO A 231 16.82 -6.40 -21.70
CA PRO A 231 17.23 -5.03 -22.02
C PRO A 231 17.34 -4.17 -20.76
N GLU A 232 18.47 -4.27 -20.02
CA GLU A 232 18.70 -3.55 -18.77
C GLU A 232 18.60 -2.02 -18.95
N ASP A 233 18.97 -1.50 -20.13
CA ASP A 233 18.86 -0.09 -20.51
C ASP A 233 17.43 0.44 -20.52
N LEU A 234 16.45 -0.45 -20.63
CA LEU A 234 15.02 -0.11 -20.61
C LEU A 234 14.36 -0.28 -19.22
N VAL A 235 15.11 -0.69 -18.20
CA VAL A 235 14.66 -0.61 -16.81
C VAL A 235 14.93 0.80 -16.29
N ARG A 236 13.90 1.62 -16.27
CA ARG A 236 13.97 3.03 -15.95
C ARG A 236 13.43 3.27 -14.54
N LEU A 237 14.36 3.45 -13.62
CA LEU A 237 14.11 3.82 -12.22
C LEU A 237 14.21 5.35 -12.07
N ASN A 238 13.99 5.88 -10.87
CA ASN A 238 14.07 7.32 -10.56
C ASN A 238 13.04 8.20 -11.29
N ALA A 239 11.90 7.65 -11.68
CA ALA A 239 10.79 8.42 -12.25
C ALA A 239 9.99 9.10 -11.11
N GLY A 240 10.62 10.09 -10.43
CA GLY A 240 10.18 10.63 -9.14
C GLY A 240 8.94 11.53 -9.18
N ASP A 241 8.64 12.16 -10.32
CA ASP A 241 7.51 13.05 -10.53
C ASP A 241 6.94 12.91 -11.95
N GLU A 242 5.78 13.56 -12.20
CA GLU A 242 5.09 13.48 -13.49
C GLU A 242 5.98 13.93 -14.67
N ASP A 243 6.75 15.00 -14.50
CA ASP A 243 7.62 15.52 -15.56
C ASP A 243 8.75 14.54 -15.87
N SER A 244 9.34 13.94 -14.86
CA SER A 244 10.36 12.88 -15.00
C SER A 244 9.78 11.64 -15.68
N ILE A 245 8.58 11.20 -15.30
CA ILE A 245 7.89 10.06 -15.94
C ILE A 245 7.66 10.35 -17.42
N ARG A 246 7.13 11.53 -17.75
CA ARG A 246 6.88 11.95 -19.15
C ARG A 246 8.18 12.03 -19.95
N SER A 247 9.24 12.59 -19.34
CA SER A 247 10.57 12.67 -19.98
C SER A 247 11.12 11.29 -20.29
N ILE A 248 11.14 10.39 -19.31
CA ILE A 248 11.59 9.00 -19.44
C ILE A 248 10.75 8.28 -20.52
N THR A 249 9.44 8.45 -20.51
CA THR A 249 8.54 7.83 -21.49
C THR A 249 8.88 8.30 -22.91
N ARG A 250 9.09 9.61 -23.12
CA ARG A 250 9.51 10.15 -24.42
C ARG A 250 10.88 9.61 -24.86
N GLU A 251 11.81 9.45 -23.92
CA GLU A 251 13.15 8.91 -24.18
C GLU A 251 13.09 7.46 -24.66
N VAL A 252 12.41 6.57 -23.90
CA VAL A 252 12.35 5.15 -24.24
C VAL A 252 11.52 4.85 -25.50
N LEU A 253 10.66 5.77 -25.93
CA LEU A 253 9.82 5.61 -27.10
C LEU A 253 10.39 6.31 -28.37
N ARG A 254 11.62 6.86 -28.30
CA ARG A 254 12.27 7.52 -29.44
C ARG A 254 13.45 6.72 -29.98
N GLY A 255 13.80 7.04 -31.24
CA GLY A 255 14.98 6.50 -31.90
C GLY A 255 14.84 5.08 -32.46
N PRO A 256 15.88 4.59 -33.14
CA PRO A 256 15.84 3.31 -33.83
C PRO A 256 15.75 2.10 -32.88
N ASP A 257 16.24 2.25 -31.65
CA ASP A 257 16.22 1.21 -30.61
C ASP A 257 15.14 1.44 -29.55
N ARG A 258 14.08 2.17 -29.92
CA ARG A 258 12.95 2.48 -29.02
C ARG A 258 12.29 1.22 -28.44
N ALA A 259 11.69 1.36 -27.28
CA ALA A 259 10.81 0.34 -26.75
C ALA A 259 9.56 0.19 -27.63
N THR A 260 9.08 -1.03 -27.79
CA THR A 260 7.83 -1.36 -28.50
C THR A 260 6.71 -1.72 -27.55
N ALA A 261 7.03 -1.90 -26.27
CA ALA A 261 6.08 -2.07 -25.20
C ALA A 261 6.58 -1.35 -23.94
N VAL A 262 5.65 -0.86 -23.13
CA VAL A 262 5.93 -0.21 -21.85
C VAL A 262 5.15 -0.90 -20.74
N VAL A 263 5.80 -1.18 -19.63
CA VAL A 263 5.23 -1.69 -18.39
C VAL A 263 5.40 -0.63 -17.30
N ALA A 264 4.29 -0.09 -16.81
CA ALA A 264 4.29 0.86 -15.70
C ALA A 264 4.17 0.13 -14.36
N SER A 265 5.02 0.47 -13.39
CA SER A 265 5.09 -0.25 -12.12
C SER A 265 3.87 -0.04 -11.21
N ASP A 266 3.08 1.00 -11.42
CA ASP A 266 1.86 1.29 -10.65
C ASP A 266 0.92 2.24 -11.41
N GLY A 267 -0.23 2.55 -10.78
CA GLY A 267 -1.29 3.31 -11.41
C GLY A 267 -1.00 4.80 -11.58
N LEU A 268 -0.18 5.41 -10.73
CA LEU A 268 0.18 6.83 -10.83
C LEU A 268 1.16 7.03 -11.99
N ILE A 269 2.20 6.18 -12.07
CA ILE A 269 3.13 6.15 -13.19
C ILE A 269 2.38 5.89 -14.49
N ALA A 270 1.47 4.91 -14.49
CA ALA A 270 0.71 4.54 -15.67
C ALA A 270 -0.08 5.70 -16.25
N LEU A 271 -0.66 6.57 -15.42
CA LEU A 271 -1.40 7.73 -15.87
C LEU A 271 -0.50 8.70 -16.66
N SER A 272 0.65 9.08 -16.09
CA SER A 272 1.61 9.98 -16.74
C SER A 272 2.25 9.35 -17.99
N VAL A 273 2.45 8.02 -18.01
CA VAL A 273 2.93 7.30 -19.21
C VAL A 273 1.88 7.35 -20.32
N VAL A 274 0.61 7.12 -20.01
CA VAL A 274 -0.50 7.20 -20.99
C VAL A 274 -0.63 8.60 -21.56
N GLU A 275 -0.53 9.63 -20.72
CA GLU A 275 -0.52 11.03 -21.16
C GLU A 275 0.66 11.32 -22.10
N ALA A 276 1.87 10.88 -21.74
CA ALA A 276 3.05 11.07 -22.59
C ALA A 276 2.93 10.35 -23.95
N ILE A 277 2.35 9.14 -23.98
CA ILE A 277 2.07 8.41 -25.24
C ILE A 277 1.10 9.20 -26.11
N GLN A 278 0.03 9.78 -25.52
CA GLN A 278 -0.94 10.61 -26.24
C GLN A 278 -0.32 11.91 -26.75
N GLU A 279 0.51 12.59 -25.96
CA GLU A 279 1.25 13.80 -26.36
C GLU A 279 2.21 13.55 -27.54
N LEU A 280 2.78 12.35 -27.61
CA LEU A 280 3.61 11.92 -28.73
C LEU A 280 2.78 11.57 -30.00
N GLY A 281 1.46 11.58 -29.91
CA GLY A 281 0.58 11.16 -30.99
C GLY A 281 0.62 9.67 -31.26
N LEU A 282 1.16 8.87 -30.31
CA LEU A 282 1.23 7.42 -30.43
C LEU A 282 -0.05 6.77 -29.93
N SER A 283 -0.40 5.64 -30.54
CA SER A 283 -1.56 4.83 -30.19
C SER A 283 -1.13 3.50 -29.57
N PHE A 284 -1.92 3.00 -28.65
CA PHE A 284 -1.79 1.60 -28.23
C PHE A 284 -3.00 0.79 -28.74
N PRO A 285 -2.80 -0.45 -29.23
CA PRO A 285 -1.51 -1.16 -29.33
C PRO A 285 -0.74 -0.87 -30.64
N GLY A 286 -1.23 0.06 -31.49
CA GLY A 286 -0.75 0.25 -32.86
C GLY A 286 0.73 0.62 -32.98
N ASP A 287 1.18 1.60 -32.16
CA ASP A 287 2.55 2.11 -32.16
C ASP A 287 3.39 1.58 -31.00
N VAL A 288 2.73 1.33 -29.85
CA VAL A 288 3.34 0.79 -28.63
C VAL A 288 2.33 -0.03 -27.85
N SER A 289 2.73 -1.20 -27.35
CA SER A 289 1.92 -1.94 -26.40
C SER A 289 2.09 -1.40 -24.98
N PHE A 290 1.00 -1.38 -24.21
CA PHE A 290 1.03 -0.86 -22.85
C PHE A 290 0.41 -1.86 -21.86
N LEU A 291 1.13 -2.10 -20.75
CA LEU A 291 0.72 -2.93 -19.64
C LEU A 291 1.06 -2.24 -18.32
N MET A 292 0.22 -2.39 -17.30
CA MET A 292 0.46 -1.81 -15.98
C MET A 292 0.07 -2.75 -14.85
N TYR A 293 0.58 -2.47 -13.66
CA TYR A 293 0.10 -3.10 -12.45
C TYR A 293 -1.13 -2.35 -11.92
N ASP A 294 -2.04 -3.13 -11.30
CA ASP A 294 -3.32 -2.77 -10.70
C ASP A 294 -4.45 -2.46 -11.70
N ASP A 295 -5.65 -2.97 -11.38
CA ASP A 295 -6.88 -2.79 -12.16
C ASP A 295 -7.77 -1.70 -11.55
N PHE A 296 -7.46 -0.44 -11.83
CA PHE A 296 -8.29 0.67 -11.41
C PHE A 296 -9.45 0.94 -12.36
N ALA A 297 -10.47 1.66 -11.88
CA ALA A 297 -11.68 1.93 -12.67
C ALA A 297 -11.37 2.65 -14.00
N TRP A 298 -10.41 3.56 -14.02
CA TRP A 298 -10.05 4.34 -15.21
C TRP A 298 -9.39 3.50 -16.31
N THR A 299 -8.72 2.38 -15.97
CA THR A 299 -8.05 1.51 -16.96
C THR A 299 -9.02 0.91 -17.98
N ARG A 300 -10.30 0.89 -17.65
CA ARG A 300 -11.38 0.41 -18.51
C ARG A 300 -12.04 1.52 -19.34
N LEU A 301 -11.72 2.78 -19.04
CA LEU A 301 -12.29 3.95 -19.72
C LEU A 301 -11.41 4.47 -20.85
N THR A 302 -10.18 3.97 -20.96
CA THR A 302 -9.30 4.25 -22.11
C THR A 302 -9.80 3.55 -23.36
N SER A 303 -9.36 4.03 -24.53
CA SER A 303 -9.68 3.43 -25.83
C SER A 303 -8.40 3.12 -26.58
N PRO A 304 -8.04 1.82 -26.67
CA PRO A 304 -8.68 0.64 -26.06
C PRO A 304 -8.49 0.56 -24.54
N PRO A 305 -9.25 -0.29 -23.80
CA PRO A 305 -9.02 -0.56 -22.38
C PRO A 305 -7.65 -1.19 -22.13
N LEU A 306 -7.03 -0.86 -20.98
CA LEU A 306 -5.67 -1.28 -20.66
C LEU A 306 -5.59 -2.72 -20.15
N THR A 307 -4.59 -3.45 -20.63
CA THR A 307 -4.13 -4.74 -20.09
C THR A 307 -3.42 -4.49 -18.76
N VAL A 308 -3.82 -5.21 -17.72
CA VAL A 308 -3.35 -4.96 -16.35
C VAL A 308 -3.02 -6.25 -15.59
N ILE A 309 -2.16 -6.14 -14.58
CA ILE A 309 -1.96 -7.16 -13.56
C ILE A 309 -2.85 -6.79 -12.36
N ALA A 310 -3.96 -7.52 -12.19
CA ALA A 310 -4.92 -7.27 -11.10
C ALA A 310 -4.51 -8.02 -9.84
N GLN A 311 -4.47 -7.31 -8.70
CA GLN A 311 -4.16 -7.85 -7.39
C GLN A 311 -5.39 -7.84 -6.48
N PRO A 312 -5.57 -8.83 -5.58
CA PRO A 312 -6.69 -8.88 -4.64
C PRO A 312 -6.45 -8.00 -3.40
N VAL A 313 -6.10 -6.73 -3.60
CA VAL A 313 -5.58 -5.82 -2.59
C VAL A 313 -6.51 -5.64 -1.39
N TYR A 314 -7.82 -5.50 -1.62
CA TYR A 314 -8.81 -5.43 -0.54
C TYR A 314 -8.74 -6.67 0.37
N ASN A 315 -8.65 -7.86 -0.23
CA ASN A 315 -8.58 -9.13 0.51
C ASN A 315 -7.24 -9.27 1.26
N MET A 316 -6.14 -8.74 0.71
CA MET A 316 -4.87 -8.66 1.41
C MET A 316 -4.99 -7.80 2.67
N GLY A 317 -5.62 -6.63 2.58
CA GLY A 317 -5.92 -5.78 3.74
C GLY A 317 -6.79 -6.47 4.79
N VAL A 318 -7.83 -7.19 4.36
CA VAL A 318 -8.70 -7.99 5.26
C VAL A 318 -7.87 -9.06 5.99
N ALA A 319 -6.99 -9.76 5.29
CA ALA A 319 -6.16 -10.80 5.87
C ALA A 319 -5.10 -10.22 6.83
N ALA A 320 -4.47 -9.10 6.48
CA ALA A 320 -3.50 -8.42 7.33
C ALA A 320 -4.12 -8.03 8.68
N ALA A 321 -5.32 -7.42 8.65
CA ALA A 321 -6.03 -7.08 9.88
C ALA A 321 -6.41 -8.30 10.70
N LYS A 322 -6.89 -9.38 10.08
CA LYS A 322 -7.21 -10.63 10.78
C LYS A 322 -5.98 -11.26 11.41
N ALA A 323 -4.86 -11.29 10.71
CA ALA A 323 -3.60 -11.82 11.22
C ALA A 323 -3.12 -11.01 12.42
N LEU A 324 -3.11 -9.67 12.31
CA LEU A 324 -2.71 -8.81 13.41
C LEU A 324 -3.60 -8.97 14.64
N ILE A 325 -4.93 -9.00 14.47
CA ILE A 325 -5.89 -9.19 15.56
C ILE A 325 -5.62 -10.51 16.28
N ARG A 326 -5.39 -11.60 15.55
CA ARG A 326 -5.02 -12.90 16.15
C ARG A 326 -3.74 -12.82 16.98
N GLN A 327 -2.71 -12.12 16.47
CA GLN A 327 -1.48 -11.91 17.23
C GLN A 327 -1.75 -11.12 18.53
N MET A 328 -2.57 -10.05 18.47
CA MET A 328 -2.96 -9.25 19.63
C MET A 328 -3.79 -10.02 20.66
N GLU A 329 -4.49 -11.06 20.24
CA GLU A 329 -5.26 -11.95 21.10
C GLU A 329 -4.44 -13.17 21.62
N GLY A 330 -3.19 -13.28 21.19
CA GLY A 330 -2.32 -14.41 21.56
C GLY A 330 -2.74 -15.74 20.93
N LEU A 331 -3.50 -15.69 19.84
CA LEU A 331 -3.93 -16.87 19.10
C LEU A 331 -2.82 -17.34 18.13
N PRO A 332 -2.73 -18.65 17.85
CA PRO A 332 -1.73 -19.18 16.93
C PRO A 332 -1.91 -18.60 15.52
N SER A 333 -0.81 -18.46 14.78
CA SER A 333 -0.84 -18.08 13.37
C SER A 333 -1.72 -19.05 12.59
N ALA A 334 -2.51 -18.52 11.64
CA ALA A 334 -3.21 -19.36 10.67
C ALA A 334 -2.21 -19.86 9.60
N ALA A 335 -2.66 -20.78 8.77
CA ALA A 335 -1.93 -21.08 7.53
C ALA A 335 -1.71 -19.78 6.73
N PRO A 336 -0.52 -19.60 6.12
CA PRO A 336 -0.25 -18.39 5.31
C PRO A 336 -1.35 -18.17 4.26
N ALA A 337 -1.88 -16.97 4.22
CA ALA A 337 -2.84 -16.62 3.19
C ALA A 337 -2.11 -16.53 1.85
N GLN A 338 -2.62 -17.27 0.85
CA GLN A 338 -2.08 -17.21 -0.52
C GLN A 338 -2.94 -16.27 -1.34
N PHE A 339 -2.31 -15.28 -1.95
CA PHE A 339 -2.94 -14.35 -2.87
C PHE A 339 -2.38 -14.54 -4.27
N THR A 340 -3.27 -14.56 -5.25
CA THR A 340 -2.89 -14.70 -6.65
C THR A 340 -3.24 -13.42 -7.40
N ALA A 341 -2.24 -12.79 -8.00
CA ALA A 341 -2.44 -11.77 -9.01
C ALA A 341 -2.75 -12.42 -10.35
N THR A 342 -3.54 -11.75 -11.19
CA THR A 342 -3.98 -12.25 -12.49
C THR A 342 -3.70 -11.24 -13.60
N LEU A 343 -3.25 -11.72 -14.76
CA LEU A 343 -3.13 -10.91 -15.96
C LEU A 343 -4.50 -10.77 -16.65
N VAL A 344 -5.05 -9.56 -16.63
CA VAL A 344 -6.30 -9.21 -17.29
C VAL A 344 -5.98 -8.63 -18.65
N ARG A 345 -6.07 -9.46 -19.68
CA ARG A 345 -5.79 -9.08 -21.08
C ARG A 345 -6.93 -8.24 -21.63
N ARG A 346 -6.57 -7.07 -22.16
CA ARG A 346 -7.50 -6.13 -22.82
C ARG A 346 -6.88 -5.64 -24.13
N GLY A 347 -7.26 -4.46 -24.61
CA GLY A 347 -6.92 -3.98 -25.94
C GLY A 347 -5.60 -3.24 -26.09
N SER A 348 -4.88 -2.93 -25.00
CA SER A 348 -3.66 -2.10 -25.07
C SER A 348 -2.38 -2.88 -25.42
N VAL A 349 -2.46 -4.19 -25.56
CA VAL A 349 -1.37 -5.04 -26.03
C VAL A 349 -1.77 -5.71 -27.35
N GLY A 350 -0.92 -5.59 -28.33
CA GLY A 350 -1.08 -6.16 -29.67
C GLY A 350 0.23 -6.73 -30.21
N PRO A 351 0.25 -7.19 -31.47
CA PRO A 351 1.47 -7.61 -32.13
C PRO A 351 2.53 -6.48 -32.12
N CYS A 352 3.80 -6.84 -32.00
CA CYS A 352 4.89 -5.86 -32.11
C CYS A 352 4.78 -5.10 -33.43
N PRO A 353 4.78 -3.75 -33.43
CA PRO A 353 4.71 -2.97 -34.65
C PRO A 353 5.85 -3.33 -35.60
N GLU A 354 5.53 -3.52 -36.89
CA GLU A 354 6.57 -3.67 -37.91
C GLU A 354 7.37 -2.38 -38.03
N ARG A 355 8.69 -2.46 -37.94
CA ARG A 355 9.56 -1.30 -38.13
C ARG A 355 9.45 -0.82 -39.57
N SER A 356 8.87 0.37 -39.81
CA SER A 356 8.93 1.04 -41.08
C SER A 356 10.35 1.63 -41.23
N ALA A 357 11.03 1.27 -42.33
CA ALA A 357 12.36 1.81 -42.67
C ALA A 357 12.34 3.35 -42.93
N ASN A 358 11.18 3.98 -42.88
CA ASN A 358 10.90 5.39 -43.19
C ASN A 358 10.16 6.15 -42.07
N GLU A 359 10.30 5.77 -40.79
CA GLU A 359 9.74 6.59 -39.72
C GLU A 359 10.49 7.93 -39.67
N PRO A 360 9.79 9.09 -39.77
CA PRO A 360 10.43 10.37 -39.58
C PRO A 360 10.96 10.42 -38.14
N GLU A 361 12.21 10.86 -37.96
CA GLU A 361 12.71 11.25 -36.64
C GLU A 361 11.66 12.20 -36.03
N LEU A 362 11.08 11.82 -34.91
CA LEU A 362 10.20 12.71 -34.13
C LEU A 362 11.05 13.91 -33.71
N GLU A 363 11.02 14.98 -34.53
CA GLU A 363 11.73 16.22 -34.25
C GLU A 363 11.29 16.78 -32.90
N ALA A 364 12.28 17.26 -32.14
CA ALA A 364 12.05 17.92 -30.88
C ALA A 364 11.07 19.09 -31.06
N VAL A 365 9.86 18.96 -30.57
CA VAL A 365 8.98 20.10 -30.35
C VAL A 365 9.41 20.76 -29.04
N ASP A 366 10.45 21.60 -29.14
CA ASP A 366 10.74 22.60 -28.12
C ASP A 366 9.63 23.66 -28.16
N ARG A 367 8.74 23.62 -27.15
CA ARG A 367 7.95 24.78 -26.76
C ARG A 367 7.70 24.77 -25.26
#